data_e050abed94c592de687008d8925b1d02
#
_entry.id   e050abed94c592de687008d8925b1d02
#
_cell.length_a   1.000
_cell.length_b   1.000
_cell.length_c   1.000
_cell.angle_alpha   90.00
_cell.angle_beta   90.00
_cell.angle_gamma   90.00
#
_symmetry.space_group_name_H-M   'P 1'
#
loop_
_entity.id
_entity.type
_entity.pdbx_description
1 polymer ?
#
loop_
_entity_poly.entity_id
_entity_poly.type
_entity_poly.pdbx_seq_one_letter_code
_entity_poly.pdbx_strand_id
1 'polypeptide(L)'
;MSDSSSEHSPATPDSEKLKLSTKLAYGAGDVGAAITANIGVFYTAYFLTDVAGIAAGLATWILLIGKVWDAVNDPVVGVLSDRTNSPRWGRRLPWMLYGAIPFGITFFLQWLVPRFSANDSANQWGLFWYYIVISILFNSFYTAVNLPYTALTPELTQDYNERTNLNSYRFAFSIGGSIVSVIVFGIIAALIPNDRIQQYLVMGVVCAILSVLPIYWCIWGTRDRILARAAQNPTFEQPVSLPILEQVRIVLSNRPFLYVVGIYLCSWLAVQVTAAIIPYFVLSWMRLSDAVVAQVILAVQGTALLMLFIWSKLSQRYGKKAVYFMGMSVWIIAQAGLFFLQPGQIAFMYVLGVMAGFGVSTAYLIPWSMLPDVIELDELTTGQRREGIFYSFMVFLQKVSLAVAVALVLKSLEWNQYIRSTPENLAPIQPDSALLAIRIAIGPLPTIALICGLILAYFYPLTREVHADILLKLKERKLKAQ
;
A
#
# COMPACT_ATOMS: atom_id res chain seq x y z
N MET A 1 -7.62 -48.81 47.80
CA MET A 1 -7.35 -48.82 46.37
C MET A 1 -7.99 -47.54 45.84
N SER A 2 -7.22 -46.49 45.78
CA SER A 2 -7.66 -45.18 45.36
C SER A 2 -7.07 -44.91 43.99
N ASP A 3 -7.97 -44.85 43.03
CA ASP A 3 -7.67 -44.57 41.64
C ASP A 3 -7.46 -43.03 41.48
N SER A 4 -6.23 -42.63 41.25
CA SER A 4 -5.88 -41.24 40.98
C SER A 4 -5.86 -41.03 39.46
N SER A 5 -7.03 -40.72 38.87
CA SER A 5 -7.14 -40.16 37.54
C SER A 5 -6.58 -38.72 37.56
N SER A 6 -5.38 -38.54 37.03
CA SER A 6 -4.81 -37.23 36.78
C SER A 6 -5.62 -36.52 35.69
N GLU A 7 -6.53 -35.64 36.10
CA GLU A 7 -7.18 -34.68 35.23
C GLU A 7 -6.11 -33.81 34.58
N HIS A 8 -5.93 -33.96 33.28
CA HIS A 8 -5.25 -32.99 32.45
C HIS A 8 -6.12 -31.70 32.42
N SER A 9 -5.77 -30.78 33.29
CA SER A 9 -6.34 -29.44 33.28
C SER A 9 -6.00 -28.79 31.94
N PRO A 10 -6.97 -28.29 31.14
CA PRO A 10 -6.66 -27.55 29.91
C PRO A 10 -5.91 -26.27 30.27
N ALA A 11 -4.78 -26.05 29.62
CA ALA A 11 -3.92 -24.88 29.82
C ALA A 11 -4.76 -23.60 29.73
N THR A 12 -4.69 -22.76 30.76
CA THR A 12 -5.44 -21.52 30.93
C THR A 12 -5.15 -20.54 29.79
N PRO A 13 -6.16 -19.75 29.32
CA PRO A 13 -6.04 -18.80 28.19
C PRO A 13 -5.00 -17.69 28.37
N ASP A 14 -4.44 -17.49 29.56
CA ASP A 14 -3.51 -16.38 29.85
C ASP A 14 -2.07 -16.61 29.38
N SER A 15 -1.69 -17.83 28.98
CA SER A 15 -0.31 -18.13 28.54
C SER A 15 0.03 -17.64 27.12
N GLU A 16 -0.97 -17.23 26.32
CA GLU A 16 -0.78 -16.76 24.92
C GLU A 16 -0.78 -15.23 24.77
N LYS A 17 -1.14 -14.46 25.79
CA LYS A 17 -1.12 -12.99 25.72
C LYS A 17 0.31 -12.46 25.52
N LEU A 18 0.49 -11.71 24.46
CA LEU A 18 1.77 -11.08 24.15
C LEU A 18 1.99 -9.83 25.01
N LYS A 19 3.23 -9.62 25.45
CA LYS A 19 3.63 -8.39 26.13
C LYS A 19 3.44 -7.18 25.22
N LEU A 20 3.06 -6.03 25.80
CA LEU A 20 2.90 -4.77 25.07
C LEU A 20 4.18 -4.39 24.29
N SER A 21 5.35 -4.60 24.89
CA SER A 21 6.64 -4.36 24.24
C SER A 21 6.83 -5.15 22.95
N THR A 22 6.41 -6.43 22.93
CA THR A 22 6.45 -7.27 21.73
C THR A 22 5.45 -6.78 20.66
N LYS A 23 4.25 -6.34 21.08
CA LYS A 23 3.24 -5.79 20.15
C LYS A 23 3.70 -4.49 19.49
N LEU A 24 4.29 -3.59 20.28
CA LEU A 24 4.87 -2.34 19.79
C LEU A 24 6.05 -2.59 18.84
N ALA A 25 6.96 -3.50 19.23
CA ALA A 25 8.10 -3.86 18.41
C ALA A 25 7.67 -4.51 17.09
N TYR A 26 6.66 -5.40 17.12
CA TYR A 26 6.08 -5.97 15.92
C TYR A 26 5.45 -4.89 15.03
N GLY A 27 4.62 -4.01 15.59
CA GLY A 27 4.01 -2.90 14.84
C GLY A 27 5.04 -2.00 14.16
N ALA A 28 6.14 -1.69 14.85
CA ALA A 28 7.23 -0.86 14.34
C ALA A 28 7.85 -1.42 13.05
N GLY A 29 7.83 -2.74 12.84
CA GLY A 29 8.36 -3.38 11.63
C GLY A 29 7.69 -2.91 10.32
N ASP A 30 6.47 -2.39 10.36
CA ASP A 30 5.75 -1.90 9.17
C ASP A 30 6.08 -0.43 8.82
N VAL A 31 6.71 0.31 9.72
CA VAL A 31 7.04 1.74 9.53
C VAL A 31 7.89 1.95 8.28
N GLY A 32 8.93 1.12 8.09
CA GLY A 32 9.83 1.24 6.94
C GLY A 32 9.13 1.02 5.61
N ALA A 33 8.30 -0.02 5.53
CA ALA A 33 7.49 -0.30 4.35
C ALA A 33 6.49 0.84 4.08
N ALA A 34 5.85 1.37 5.11
CA ALA A 34 4.88 2.46 5.00
C ALA A 34 5.51 3.77 4.52
N ILE A 35 6.66 4.17 5.10
CA ILE A 35 7.41 5.37 4.68
C ILE A 35 7.78 5.25 3.20
N THR A 36 8.43 4.16 2.80
CA THR A 36 8.97 4.01 1.45
C THR A 36 7.87 3.89 0.41
N ALA A 37 6.78 3.16 0.71
CA ALA A 37 5.63 3.05 -0.18
C ALA A 37 4.92 4.40 -0.35
N ASN A 38 4.72 5.16 0.74
CA ASN A 38 4.04 6.45 0.70
C ASN A 38 4.83 7.49 -0.11
N ILE A 39 6.13 7.64 0.18
CA ILE A 39 7.03 8.51 -0.60
C ILE A 39 7.07 8.06 -2.07
N GLY A 40 7.13 6.75 -2.31
CA GLY A 40 7.14 6.18 -3.64
C GLY A 40 5.91 6.56 -4.47
N VAL A 41 4.73 6.46 -3.89
CA VAL A 41 3.46 6.76 -4.58
C VAL A 41 3.33 8.25 -4.94
N PHE A 42 3.67 9.14 -4.03
CA PHE A 42 3.45 10.57 -4.24
C PHE A 42 4.58 11.26 -5.00
N TYR A 43 5.83 10.86 -4.79
CA TYR A 43 6.96 11.67 -5.22
C TYR A 43 7.84 11.03 -6.29
N THR A 44 7.85 9.68 -6.46
CA THR A 44 8.81 9.05 -7.39
C THR A 44 8.60 9.47 -8.84
N ALA A 45 7.34 9.55 -9.30
CA ALA A 45 7.06 9.95 -10.67
C ALA A 45 7.56 11.39 -10.95
N TYR A 46 7.22 12.33 -10.06
CA TYR A 46 7.66 13.71 -10.16
C TYR A 46 9.18 13.85 -10.02
N PHE A 47 9.79 13.11 -9.08
CA PHE A 47 11.24 13.10 -8.93
C PHE A 47 11.96 12.69 -10.21
N LEU A 48 11.55 11.58 -10.83
CA LEU A 48 12.18 11.09 -12.07
C LEU A 48 12.06 12.11 -13.20
N THR A 49 10.91 12.78 -13.35
CA THR A 49 10.69 13.73 -14.46
C THR A 49 11.30 15.10 -14.18
N ASP A 50 11.02 15.70 -13.03
CA ASP A 50 11.26 17.12 -12.75
C ASP A 50 12.49 17.39 -11.91
N VAL A 51 13.03 16.40 -11.20
CA VAL A 51 14.24 16.53 -10.39
C VAL A 51 15.43 15.81 -11.05
N ALA A 52 15.25 14.54 -11.43
CA ALA A 52 16.26 13.78 -12.14
C ALA A 52 16.32 14.13 -13.65
N GLY A 53 15.31 14.81 -14.17
CA GLY A 53 15.26 15.30 -15.53
C GLY A 53 15.08 14.21 -16.59
N ILE A 54 14.47 13.07 -16.26
CA ILE A 54 14.21 11.98 -17.20
C ILE A 54 12.93 12.25 -18.01
N ALA A 55 12.94 11.93 -19.30
CA ALA A 55 11.73 12.00 -20.12
C ALA A 55 10.62 11.12 -19.55
N ALA A 56 9.38 11.63 -19.51
CA ALA A 56 8.24 10.94 -18.89
C ALA A 56 8.00 9.52 -19.46
N GLY A 57 8.27 9.32 -20.76
CA GLY A 57 8.22 8.00 -21.38
C GLY A 57 9.25 7.03 -20.82
N LEU A 58 10.49 7.46 -20.62
CA LEU A 58 11.53 6.64 -19.99
C LEU A 58 11.23 6.37 -18.50
N ALA A 59 10.75 7.40 -17.78
CA ALA A 59 10.32 7.25 -16.39
C ALA A 59 9.21 6.22 -16.25
N THR A 60 8.25 6.18 -17.19
CA THR A 60 7.20 5.16 -17.23
C THR A 60 7.80 3.74 -17.27
N TRP A 61 8.78 3.50 -18.14
CA TRP A 61 9.43 2.18 -18.26
C TRP A 61 10.22 1.80 -17.01
N ILE A 62 10.93 2.76 -16.37
CA ILE A 62 11.64 2.51 -15.11
C ILE A 62 10.65 1.98 -14.04
N LEU A 63 9.51 2.65 -13.89
CA LEU A 63 8.53 2.29 -12.87
C LEU A 63 7.78 0.99 -13.22
N LEU A 64 7.46 0.75 -14.49
CA LEU A 64 6.84 -0.50 -14.94
C LEU A 64 7.76 -1.70 -14.73
N ILE A 65 9.03 -1.60 -15.14
CA ILE A 65 10.00 -2.67 -14.97
C ILE A 65 10.19 -3.00 -13.49
N GLY A 66 10.29 -1.97 -12.63
CA GLY A 66 10.37 -2.17 -11.19
C GLY A 66 9.16 -2.91 -10.62
N LYS A 67 7.94 -2.61 -11.09
CA LYS A 67 6.71 -3.29 -10.63
C LYS A 67 6.55 -4.69 -11.18
N VAL A 68 6.95 -4.94 -12.41
CA VAL A 68 6.99 -6.31 -12.97
C VAL A 68 7.99 -7.16 -12.20
N TRP A 69 9.17 -6.61 -11.89
CA TRP A 69 10.15 -7.30 -11.06
C TRP A 69 9.64 -7.63 -9.66
N ASP A 70 8.97 -6.68 -9.00
CA ASP A 70 8.34 -6.88 -7.69
C ASP A 70 7.37 -8.07 -7.70
N ALA A 71 6.53 -8.18 -8.74
CA ALA A 71 5.58 -9.29 -8.90
C ALA A 71 6.26 -10.65 -9.09
N VAL A 72 7.42 -10.70 -9.77
CA VAL A 72 8.21 -11.92 -9.97
C VAL A 72 9.01 -12.29 -8.73
N ASN A 73 9.53 -11.29 -8.03
CA ASN A 73 10.41 -11.48 -6.88
C ASN A 73 9.66 -11.99 -5.63
N ASP A 74 8.41 -11.60 -5.43
CA ASP A 74 7.62 -12.00 -4.25
C ASP A 74 7.51 -13.53 -4.06
N PRO A 75 7.12 -14.33 -5.06
CA PRO A 75 7.08 -15.78 -4.93
C PRO A 75 8.45 -16.40 -4.66
N VAL A 76 9.50 -15.86 -5.29
CA VAL A 76 10.87 -16.36 -5.11
C VAL A 76 11.35 -16.16 -3.67
N VAL A 77 11.22 -14.95 -3.16
CA VAL A 77 11.59 -14.63 -1.78
C VAL A 77 10.71 -15.40 -0.79
N GLY A 78 9.41 -15.56 -1.08
CA GLY A 78 8.50 -16.36 -0.26
C GLY A 78 9.02 -17.77 -0.05
N VAL A 79 9.30 -18.49 -1.14
CA VAL A 79 9.82 -19.86 -1.10
C VAL A 79 11.19 -19.93 -0.41
N LEU A 80 12.09 -19.00 -0.71
CA LEU A 80 13.42 -18.99 -0.12
C LEU A 80 13.38 -18.71 1.40
N SER A 81 12.54 -17.76 1.82
CA SER A 81 12.39 -17.42 3.24
C SER A 81 11.77 -18.57 4.05
N ASP A 82 10.82 -19.30 3.46
CA ASP A 82 10.19 -20.44 4.12
C ASP A 82 11.14 -21.65 4.25
N ARG A 83 12.10 -21.81 3.33
CA ARG A 83 13.13 -22.86 3.36
C ARG A 83 14.34 -22.53 4.24
N THR A 84 14.49 -21.28 4.64
CA THR A 84 15.59 -20.85 5.49
C THR A 84 15.44 -21.46 6.88
N ASN A 85 16.53 -22.01 7.42
CA ASN A 85 16.56 -22.56 8.77
C ASN A 85 17.82 -22.07 9.49
N SER A 86 17.63 -21.14 10.44
CA SER A 86 18.72 -20.62 11.27
C SER A 86 18.49 -20.96 12.74
N PRO A 87 19.41 -21.72 13.40
CA PRO A 87 19.28 -22.06 14.82
C PRO A 87 19.22 -20.85 15.74
N ARG A 88 19.84 -19.71 15.32
CA ARG A 88 19.92 -18.47 16.14
C ARG A 88 18.80 -17.47 15.88
N TRP A 89 18.18 -17.51 14.70
CA TRP A 89 17.26 -16.46 14.22
C TRP A 89 15.94 -17.02 13.69
N GLY A 90 15.75 -18.34 13.64
CA GLY A 90 14.58 -18.96 13.02
C GLY A 90 14.58 -18.86 11.50
N ARG A 91 13.39 -18.88 10.88
CA ARG A 91 13.26 -18.89 9.40
C ARG A 91 13.28 -17.51 8.76
N ARG A 92 12.57 -16.57 9.34
CA ARG A 92 12.20 -15.27 8.70
C ARG A 92 13.06 -14.10 9.15
N LEU A 93 13.50 -14.09 10.42
CA LEU A 93 14.30 -12.98 10.94
C LEU A 93 15.65 -12.78 10.23
N PRO A 94 16.36 -13.82 9.71
CA PRO A 94 17.59 -13.59 8.95
C PRO A 94 17.39 -12.72 7.73
N TRP A 95 16.29 -12.89 7.01
CA TRP A 95 15.95 -12.10 5.83
C TRP A 95 15.77 -10.63 6.16
N MET A 96 15.05 -10.33 7.26
CA MET A 96 14.89 -8.97 7.75
C MET A 96 16.21 -8.39 8.24
N LEU A 97 17.01 -9.17 8.98
CA LEU A 97 18.28 -8.73 9.58
C LEU A 97 19.29 -8.30 8.51
N TYR A 98 19.51 -9.15 7.50
CA TYR A 98 20.48 -8.88 6.44
C TYR A 98 19.90 -7.99 5.33
N GLY A 99 18.59 -8.01 5.12
CA GLY A 99 17.91 -7.20 4.12
C GLY A 99 17.70 -5.74 4.52
N ALA A 100 17.61 -5.42 5.82
CA ALA A 100 17.25 -4.07 6.29
C ALA A 100 18.24 -2.98 5.85
N ILE A 101 19.56 -3.21 5.97
CA ILE A 101 20.57 -2.22 5.56
C ILE A 101 20.58 -2.05 4.03
N PRO A 102 20.65 -3.11 3.20
CA PRO A 102 20.55 -2.96 1.75
C PRO A 102 19.24 -2.31 1.30
N PHE A 103 18.11 -2.58 1.99
CA PHE A 103 16.83 -1.91 1.75
C PHE A 103 16.94 -0.40 1.94
N GLY A 104 17.50 0.06 3.07
CA GLY A 104 17.71 1.49 3.33
C GLY A 104 18.67 2.15 2.34
N ILE A 105 19.78 1.48 2.00
CA ILE A 105 20.77 1.97 1.03
C ILE A 105 20.12 2.11 -0.37
N THR A 106 19.42 1.09 -0.84
CA THR A 106 18.78 1.13 -2.16
C THR A 106 17.64 2.13 -2.22
N PHE A 107 16.90 2.33 -1.12
CA PHE A 107 15.93 3.41 -1.01
C PHE A 107 16.59 4.78 -1.13
N PHE A 108 17.69 5.03 -0.41
CA PHE A 108 18.46 6.27 -0.55
C PHE A 108 18.95 6.49 -1.98
N LEU A 109 19.52 5.45 -2.61
CA LEU A 109 20.04 5.53 -3.98
C LEU A 109 18.96 5.89 -5.02
N GLN A 110 17.68 5.62 -4.77
CA GLN A 110 16.58 6.05 -5.64
C GLN A 110 16.48 7.58 -5.75
N TRP A 111 16.96 8.32 -4.74
CA TRP A 111 16.85 9.79 -4.65
C TRP A 111 18.17 10.49 -5.01
N LEU A 112 19.19 9.73 -5.40
CA LEU A 112 20.45 10.27 -5.90
C LEU A 112 20.34 10.54 -7.41
N VAL A 113 20.80 11.72 -7.85
CA VAL A 113 20.85 12.08 -9.28
C VAL A 113 22.31 12.09 -9.76
N PRO A 114 22.86 10.95 -10.18
CA PRO A 114 24.21 10.90 -10.71
C PRO A 114 24.28 11.54 -12.11
N ARG A 115 25.42 12.08 -12.45
CA ARG A 115 25.69 12.60 -13.80
C ARG A 115 26.66 11.67 -14.53
N PHE A 116 26.21 11.07 -15.62
CA PHE A 116 26.99 10.09 -16.38
C PHE A 116 27.69 10.72 -17.61
N SER A 117 27.14 11.80 -18.17
CA SER A 117 27.68 12.43 -19.38
C SER A 117 27.38 13.92 -19.39
N ALA A 118 28.20 14.68 -20.11
CA ALA A 118 27.90 16.08 -20.44
C ALA A 118 26.87 16.19 -21.58
N ASN A 119 26.73 15.14 -22.40
CA ASN A 119 25.71 15.06 -23.46
C ASN A 119 24.37 14.64 -22.84
N ASP A 120 23.32 15.44 -23.04
CA ASP A 120 22.00 15.20 -22.44
C ASP A 120 21.39 13.84 -22.84
N SER A 121 21.48 13.46 -24.11
CA SER A 121 20.94 12.17 -24.56
C SER A 121 21.67 11.00 -23.92
N ALA A 122 23.00 11.03 -23.85
CA ALA A 122 23.79 9.99 -23.20
C ALA A 122 23.53 9.95 -21.68
N ASN A 123 23.35 11.12 -21.04
CA ASN A 123 23.03 11.22 -19.64
C ASN A 123 21.63 10.65 -19.34
N GLN A 124 20.63 10.90 -20.19
CA GLN A 124 19.29 10.32 -20.09
C GLN A 124 19.31 8.78 -20.08
N TRP A 125 20.09 8.18 -21.00
CA TRP A 125 20.25 6.71 -21.02
C TRP A 125 21.04 6.18 -19.83
N GLY A 126 22.06 6.91 -19.35
CA GLY A 126 22.78 6.58 -18.13
C GLY A 126 21.86 6.56 -16.91
N LEU A 127 21.04 7.60 -16.73
CA LEU A 127 20.04 7.69 -15.67
C LEU A 127 18.95 6.61 -15.79
N PHE A 128 18.50 6.31 -17.00
CA PHE A 128 17.51 5.28 -17.26
C PHE A 128 17.96 3.92 -16.73
N TRP A 129 19.16 3.48 -17.11
CA TRP A 129 19.72 2.20 -16.65
C TRP A 129 20.05 2.20 -15.17
N TYR A 130 20.55 3.33 -14.64
CA TYR A 130 20.79 3.49 -13.21
C TYR A 130 19.50 3.25 -12.41
N TYR A 131 18.41 3.94 -12.75
CA TYR A 131 17.17 3.81 -11.99
C TYR A 131 16.48 2.45 -12.21
N ILE A 132 16.64 1.80 -13.35
CA ILE A 132 16.19 0.41 -13.54
C ILE A 132 16.89 -0.51 -12.54
N VAL A 133 18.22 -0.45 -12.49
CA VAL A 133 19.02 -1.31 -11.58
C VAL A 133 18.66 -1.01 -10.12
N ILE A 134 18.60 0.26 -9.74
CA ILE A 134 18.23 0.65 -8.37
C ILE A 134 16.81 0.25 -8.04
N SER A 135 15.85 0.38 -8.95
CA SER A 135 14.47 -0.05 -8.74
C SER A 135 14.36 -1.57 -8.55
N ILE A 136 15.09 -2.35 -9.33
CA ILE A 136 15.16 -3.81 -9.18
C ILE A 136 15.76 -4.18 -7.82
N LEU A 137 16.88 -3.59 -7.44
CA LEU A 137 17.54 -3.84 -6.15
C LEU A 137 16.65 -3.43 -4.97
N PHE A 138 16.04 -2.24 -5.04
CA PHE A 138 15.14 -1.77 -4.01
C PHE A 138 13.95 -2.71 -3.81
N ASN A 139 13.24 -3.07 -4.89
CA ASN A 139 12.10 -4.00 -4.78
C ASN A 139 12.55 -5.38 -4.27
N SER A 140 13.75 -5.86 -4.65
CA SER A 140 14.29 -7.12 -4.12
C SER A 140 14.51 -7.09 -2.61
N PHE A 141 15.16 -6.04 -2.10
CA PHE A 141 15.39 -5.90 -0.66
C PHE A 141 14.14 -5.50 0.11
N TYR A 142 13.25 -4.71 -0.50
CA TYR A 142 11.92 -4.43 0.07
C TYR A 142 11.15 -5.73 0.31
N THR A 143 11.04 -6.59 -0.69
CA THR A 143 10.38 -7.89 -0.56
C THR A 143 11.10 -8.79 0.44
N ALA A 144 12.46 -8.82 0.42
CA ALA A 144 13.25 -9.60 1.35
C ALA A 144 13.02 -9.24 2.83
N VAL A 145 12.64 -8.00 3.11
CA VAL A 145 12.28 -7.52 4.46
C VAL A 145 10.79 -7.66 4.72
N ASN A 146 9.96 -7.14 3.83
CA ASN A 146 8.52 -6.96 4.09
C ASN A 146 7.74 -8.27 4.04
N LEU A 147 8.07 -9.18 3.12
CA LEU A 147 7.35 -10.45 2.99
C LEU A 147 7.57 -11.37 4.20
N PRO A 148 8.81 -11.64 4.67
CA PRO A 148 9.04 -12.36 5.91
C PRO A 148 8.42 -11.67 7.13
N TYR A 149 8.47 -10.32 7.20
CA TYR A 149 7.84 -9.57 8.28
C TYR A 149 6.32 -9.80 8.35
N THR A 150 5.60 -9.67 7.23
CA THR A 150 4.15 -9.87 7.22
C THR A 150 3.75 -11.27 7.64
N ALA A 151 4.62 -12.22 7.39
CA ALA A 151 4.44 -13.61 7.71
C ALA A 151 4.86 -14.00 9.15
N LEU A 152 5.35 -13.06 9.98
CA LEU A 152 5.66 -13.32 11.40
C LEU A 152 4.41 -13.46 12.28
N THR A 153 3.27 -12.89 11.90
CA THR A 153 2.05 -12.91 12.73
C THR A 153 1.66 -14.30 13.23
N PRO A 154 1.55 -15.33 12.37
CA PRO A 154 1.26 -16.70 12.83
C PRO A 154 2.38 -17.35 13.63
N GLU A 155 3.62 -16.89 13.49
CA GLU A 155 4.76 -17.37 14.28
C GLU A 155 4.76 -16.79 15.69
N LEU A 156 4.20 -15.60 15.89
CA LEU A 156 4.11 -14.95 17.21
C LEU A 156 2.96 -15.46 18.06
N THR A 157 1.79 -15.73 17.46
CA THR A 157 0.61 -16.24 18.17
C THR A 157 -0.32 -17.05 17.27
N GLN A 158 -1.02 -18.05 17.86
CA GLN A 158 -2.11 -18.80 17.20
C GLN A 158 -3.48 -18.28 17.64
N ASP A 159 -3.55 -17.54 18.72
CA ASP A 159 -4.78 -16.96 19.20
C ASP A 159 -5.33 -15.93 18.21
N TYR A 160 -6.59 -16.09 17.84
CA TYR A 160 -7.26 -15.23 16.85
C TYR A 160 -7.33 -13.75 17.29
N ASN A 161 -7.63 -13.53 18.59
CA ASN A 161 -7.77 -12.18 19.12
C ASN A 161 -6.41 -11.48 19.21
N GLU A 162 -5.36 -12.21 19.61
CA GLU A 162 -4.00 -11.70 19.65
C GLU A 162 -3.46 -11.40 18.24
N ARG A 163 -3.80 -12.19 17.21
CA ARG A 163 -3.47 -11.86 15.80
C ARG A 163 -4.13 -10.58 15.35
N THR A 164 -5.41 -10.42 15.66
CA THR A 164 -6.16 -9.19 15.35
C THR A 164 -5.53 -7.98 16.04
N ASN A 165 -5.15 -8.14 17.31
CA ASN A 165 -4.48 -7.12 18.10
C ASN A 165 -3.12 -6.74 17.48
N LEU A 166 -2.28 -7.72 17.13
CA LEU A 166 -1.00 -7.48 16.43
C LEU A 166 -1.18 -6.70 15.12
N ASN A 167 -2.16 -7.08 14.31
CA ASN A 167 -2.45 -6.37 13.06
C ASN A 167 -2.93 -4.93 13.32
N SER A 168 -3.66 -4.67 14.41
CA SER A 168 -4.06 -3.31 14.78
C SER A 168 -2.85 -2.44 15.11
N TYR A 169 -1.87 -2.96 15.86
CA TYR A 169 -0.61 -2.25 16.09
C TYR A 169 0.16 -2.02 14.78
N ARG A 170 0.26 -3.04 13.93
CA ARG A 170 0.87 -2.93 12.61
C ARG A 170 0.27 -1.80 11.79
N PHE A 171 -1.05 -1.76 11.64
CA PHE A 171 -1.73 -0.71 10.86
C PHE A 171 -1.57 0.68 11.49
N ALA A 172 -1.58 0.78 12.83
CA ALA A 172 -1.35 2.05 13.51
C ALA A 172 0.05 2.60 13.20
N PHE A 173 1.09 1.76 13.26
CA PHE A 173 2.45 2.15 12.91
C PHE A 173 2.63 2.42 11.41
N SER A 174 1.94 1.67 10.54
CA SER A 174 1.93 1.89 9.09
C SER A 174 1.37 3.27 8.73
N ILE A 175 0.20 3.62 9.27
CA ILE A 175 -0.42 4.93 9.06
C ILE A 175 0.45 6.04 9.67
N GLY A 176 0.95 5.82 10.89
CA GLY A 176 1.86 6.75 11.55
C GLY A 176 3.12 7.02 10.72
N GLY A 177 3.76 5.97 10.21
CA GLY A 177 4.92 6.05 9.32
C GLY A 177 4.64 6.82 8.03
N SER A 178 3.48 6.57 7.41
CA SER A 178 3.05 7.30 6.22
C SER A 178 2.91 8.81 6.49
N ILE A 179 2.28 9.19 7.59
CA ILE A 179 2.11 10.59 7.98
C ILE A 179 3.46 11.23 8.31
N VAL A 180 4.32 10.54 9.07
CA VAL A 180 5.66 11.01 9.42
C VAL A 180 6.48 11.30 8.16
N SER A 181 6.41 10.43 7.14
CA SER A 181 7.16 10.63 5.89
C SER A 181 6.77 11.92 5.16
N VAL A 182 5.48 12.26 5.13
CA VAL A 182 4.97 13.50 4.51
C VAL A 182 5.38 14.74 5.32
N ILE A 183 5.30 14.66 6.67
CA ILE A 183 5.74 15.74 7.54
C ILE A 183 7.24 15.99 7.37
N VAL A 184 8.05 14.94 7.37
CA VAL A 184 9.51 15.04 7.17
C VAL A 184 9.82 15.71 5.83
N PHE A 185 9.19 15.29 4.75
CA PHE A 185 9.40 15.92 3.44
C PHE A 185 8.95 17.39 3.44
N GLY A 186 7.78 17.70 4.02
CA GLY A 186 7.29 19.07 4.12
C GLY A 186 8.24 20.00 4.88
N ILE A 187 8.83 19.51 5.98
CA ILE A 187 9.85 20.25 6.75
C ILE A 187 11.11 20.48 5.90
N ILE A 188 11.62 19.44 5.23
CA ILE A 188 12.82 19.53 4.38
C ILE A 188 12.56 20.52 3.23
N ALA A 189 11.42 20.44 2.57
CA ALA A 189 11.06 21.35 1.48
C ALA A 189 10.94 22.82 1.95
N ALA A 190 10.50 23.05 3.17
CA ALA A 190 10.44 24.39 3.76
C ALA A 190 11.83 24.94 4.15
N LEU A 191 12.73 24.05 4.61
CA LEU A 191 14.10 24.44 5.02
C LEU A 191 15.05 24.65 3.83
N ILE A 192 14.83 23.97 2.71
CA ILE A 192 15.69 23.99 1.51
C ILE A 192 14.84 24.38 0.27
N PRO A 193 14.26 25.58 0.20
CA PRO A 193 13.24 25.87 -0.81
C PRO A 193 13.77 25.96 -2.25
N ASN A 194 15.08 26.20 -2.44
CA ASN A 194 15.66 26.53 -3.74
C ASN A 194 16.46 25.41 -4.39
N ASP A 195 16.64 24.27 -3.73
CA ASP A 195 17.42 23.14 -4.26
C ASP A 195 16.62 21.84 -4.12
N ARG A 196 15.86 21.50 -5.15
CA ARG A 196 15.05 20.26 -5.20
C ARG A 196 15.91 19.01 -5.14
N ILE A 197 17.09 19.00 -5.77
CA ILE A 197 17.98 17.82 -5.74
C ILE A 197 18.39 17.55 -4.29
N GLN A 198 18.78 18.61 -3.56
CA GLN A 198 19.16 18.49 -2.16
C GLN A 198 17.98 18.13 -1.26
N GLN A 199 16.76 18.67 -1.52
CA GLN A 199 15.53 18.26 -0.80
C GLN A 199 15.33 16.74 -0.85
N TYR A 200 15.30 16.17 -2.06
CA TYR A 200 15.06 14.74 -2.24
C TYR A 200 16.20 13.88 -1.72
N LEU A 201 17.44 14.33 -1.85
CA LEU A 201 18.60 13.64 -1.27
C LEU A 201 18.50 13.54 0.25
N VAL A 202 18.24 14.66 0.93
CA VAL A 202 18.10 14.71 2.40
C VAL A 202 16.88 13.88 2.84
N MET A 203 15.76 13.99 2.13
CA MET A 203 14.59 13.13 2.36
C MET A 203 14.98 11.64 2.25
N GLY A 204 15.72 11.27 1.20
CA GLY A 204 16.17 9.89 0.99
C GLY A 204 16.99 9.37 2.16
N VAL A 205 17.95 10.17 2.68
CA VAL A 205 18.76 9.79 3.85
C VAL A 205 17.90 9.65 5.11
N VAL A 206 17.11 10.67 5.43
CA VAL A 206 16.29 10.69 6.66
C VAL A 206 15.27 9.56 6.65
N CYS A 207 14.55 9.39 5.55
CA CYS A 207 13.54 8.32 5.42
C CYS A 207 14.18 6.93 5.38
N ALA A 208 15.39 6.76 4.82
CA ALA A 208 16.11 5.50 4.89
C ALA A 208 16.44 5.11 6.35
N ILE A 209 16.95 6.05 7.14
CA ILE A 209 17.25 5.83 8.56
C ILE A 209 15.97 5.50 9.33
N LEU A 210 14.90 6.30 9.15
CA LEU A 210 13.61 6.09 9.80
C LEU A 210 12.95 4.78 9.38
N SER A 211 13.28 4.24 8.21
CA SER A 211 12.77 2.95 7.73
C SER A 211 13.54 1.76 8.30
N VAL A 212 14.85 1.87 8.44
CA VAL A 212 15.73 0.76 8.88
C VAL A 212 15.68 0.54 10.39
N LEU A 213 15.71 1.61 11.19
CA LEU A 213 15.78 1.49 12.66
C LEU A 213 14.58 0.72 13.26
N PRO A 214 13.32 0.97 12.86
CA PRO A 214 12.18 0.23 13.39
C PRO A 214 12.18 -1.26 13.00
N ILE A 215 12.78 -1.64 11.86
CA ILE A 215 12.93 -3.04 11.46
C ILE A 215 13.83 -3.77 12.47
N TYR A 216 14.96 -3.18 12.86
CA TYR A 216 15.82 -3.77 13.88
C TYR A 216 15.13 -3.85 15.25
N TRP A 217 14.38 -2.83 15.64
CA TRP A 217 13.55 -2.89 16.85
C TRP A 217 12.54 -4.05 16.79
N CYS A 218 11.88 -4.24 15.65
CA CYS A 218 10.99 -5.39 15.44
C CYS A 218 11.73 -6.73 15.60
N ILE A 219 12.90 -6.88 14.97
CA ILE A 219 13.69 -8.11 15.02
C ILE A 219 14.05 -8.46 16.48
N TRP A 220 14.61 -7.51 17.22
CA TRP A 220 15.02 -7.78 18.60
C TRP A 220 13.84 -7.97 19.55
N GLY A 221 12.77 -7.21 19.38
CA GLY A 221 11.59 -7.30 20.25
C GLY A 221 10.71 -8.54 20.03
N THR A 222 10.86 -9.23 18.88
CA THR A 222 10.08 -10.44 18.56
C THR A 222 10.89 -11.72 18.59
N ARG A 223 12.22 -11.65 18.50
CA ARG A 223 13.13 -12.80 18.40
C ARG A 223 12.90 -13.89 19.46
N ASP A 224 12.92 -13.51 20.73
CA ASP A 224 12.86 -14.48 21.81
C ASP A 224 11.53 -15.25 21.81
N ARG A 225 10.43 -14.59 21.47
CA ARG A 225 9.11 -15.21 21.34
C ARG A 225 9.05 -16.20 20.18
N ILE A 226 9.63 -15.83 19.03
CA ILE A 226 9.68 -16.68 17.82
C ILE A 226 10.50 -17.95 18.13
N LEU A 227 11.67 -17.80 18.73
CA LEU A 227 12.54 -18.93 19.06
C LEU A 227 11.93 -19.86 20.12
N ALA A 228 11.32 -19.30 21.17
CA ALA A 228 10.64 -20.09 22.20
C ALA A 228 9.50 -20.93 21.60
N ARG A 229 8.79 -20.38 20.63
CA ARG A 229 7.66 -21.06 20.00
C ARG A 229 8.10 -22.09 18.96
N ALA A 230 9.14 -21.81 18.18
CA ALA A 230 9.74 -22.77 17.25
C ALA A 230 10.25 -24.02 17.98
N ALA A 231 10.75 -23.87 19.22
CA ALA A 231 11.17 -24.98 20.07
C ALA A 231 9.98 -25.85 20.58
N GLN A 232 8.80 -25.24 20.74
CA GLN A 232 7.58 -25.95 21.18
C GLN A 232 6.87 -26.72 20.06
N ASN A 233 6.94 -26.24 18.82
CA ASN A 233 6.28 -26.83 17.66
C ASN A 233 7.25 -26.99 16.48
N PRO A 234 8.05 -28.07 16.44
CA PRO A 234 9.06 -28.28 15.38
C PRO A 234 8.47 -28.61 13.99
N THR A 235 7.21 -29.07 13.93
CA THR A 235 6.50 -29.38 12.68
C THR A 235 5.44 -28.32 12.38
N PHE A 236 5.86 -27.26 11.70
CA PHE A 236 4.91 -26.39 11.00
C PHE A 236 4.52 -27.08 9.68
N GLU A 237 3.34 -27.69 9.64
CA GLU A 237 2.78 -28.19 8.37
C GLU A 237 2.63 -27.01 7.42
N GLN A 238 3.35 -27.09 6.29
CA GLN A 238 3.15 -26.12 5.20
C GLN A 238 1.76 -26.35 4.63
N PRO A 239 0.93 -25.30 4.53
CA PRO A 239 -0.33 -25.45 3.82
C PRO A 239 -0.04 -25.90 2.38
N VAL A 240 -0.69 -26.99 1.96
CA VAL A 240 -0.57 -27.49 0.59
C VAL A 240 -1.01 -26.38 -0.36
N SER A 241 -0.05 -25.77 -1.06
CA SER A 241 -0.35 -24.74 -2.03
C SER A 241 -0.84 -25.39 -3.32
N LEU A 242 -2.07 -25.05 -3.74
CA LEU A 242 -2.60 -25.46 -5.03
C LEU A 242 -1.74 -24.87 -6.17
N PRO A 243 -1.65 -25.53 -7.33
CA PRO A 243 -1.00 -24.96 -8.51
C PRO A 243 -1.56 -23.58 -8.86
N ILE A 244 -0.72 -22.65 -9.30
CA ILE A 244 -1.12 -21.26 -9.58
C ILE A 244 -2.31 -21.19 -10.56
N LEU A 245 -2.28 -22.04 -11.60
CA LEU A 245 -3.36 -22.08 -12.60
C LEU A 245 -4.72 -22.47 -11.99
N GLU A 246 -4.71 -23.36 -11.02
CA GLU A 246 -5.92 -23.77 -10.30
C GLU A 246 -6.42 -22.65 -9.39
N GLN A 247 -5.51 -21.94 -8.71
CA GLN A 247 -5.87 -20.76 -7.91
C GLN A 247 -6.53 -19.68 -8.79
N VAL A 248 -5.97 -19.39 -9.98
CA VAL A 248 -6.55 -18.45 -10.94
C VAL A 248 -7.94 -18.90 -11.36
N ARG A 249 -8.13 -20.18 -11.66
CA ARG A 249 -9.42 -20.74 -12.05
C ARG A 249 -10.48 -20.58 -10.95
N ILE A 250 -10.12 -20.84 -9.70
CA ILE A 250 -11.00 -20.68 -8.53
C ILE A 250 -11.48 -19.22 -8.45
N VAL A 251 -10.55 -18.28 -8.53
CA VAL A 251 -10.82 -16.84 -8.41
C VAL A 251 -11.73 -16.36 -9.54
N LEU A 252 -11.41 -16.71 -10.79
CA LEU A 252 -12.20 -16.29 -11.97
C LEU A 252 -13.59 -16.95 -12.04
N SER A 253 -13.79 -18.08 -11.37
CA SER A 253 -15.09 -18.74 -11.30
C SER A 253 -16.02 -18.15 -10.25
N ASN A 254 -15.50 -17.37 -9.28
CA ASN A 254 -16.28 -16.79 -8.20
C ASN A 254 -16.81 -15.40 -8.60
N ARG A 255 -18.05 -15.34 -9.13
CA ARG A 255 -18.67 -14.08 -9.58
C ARG A 255 -18.73 -12.98 -8.52
N PRO A 256 -19.16 -13.22 -7.26
CA PRO A 256 -19.12 -12.20 -6.21
C PRO A 256 -17.73 -11.64 -5.96
N PHE A 257 -16.68 -12.47 -6.04
CA PHE A 257 -15.30 -12.02 -5.93
C PHE A 257 -14.90 -11.08 -7.08
N LEU A 258 -15.31 -11.37 -8.31
CA LEU A 258 -15.00 -10.50 -9.45
C LEU A 258 -15.62 -9.10 -9.30
N TYR A 259 -16.81 -8.98 -8.70
CA TYR A 259 -17.37 -7.67 -8.34
C TYR A 259 -16.53 -6.94 -7.32
N VAL A 260 -16.11 -7.61 -6.22
CA VAL A 260 -15.24 -6.99 -5.19
C VAL A 260 -13.90 -6.55 -5.78
N VAL A 261 -13.29 -7.38 -6.60
CA VAL A 261 -12.06 -7.06 -7.33
C VAL A 261 -12.25 -5.85 -8.24
N GLY A 262 -13.31 -5.83 -9.03
CA GLY A 262 -13.61 -4.70 -9.93
C GLY A 262 -13.81 -3.38 -9.15
N ILE A 263 -14.61 -3.42 -8.07
CA ILE A 263 -14.82 -2.29 -7.16
C ILE A 263 -13.49 -1.79 -6.60
N TYR A 264 -12.65 -2.73 -6.15
CA TYR A 264 -11.35 -2.42 -5.58
C TYR A 264 -10.40 -1.81 -6.61
N LEU A 265 -10.27 -2.43 -7.79
CA LEU A 265 -9.39 -1.93 -8.85
C LEU A 265 -9.77 -0.53 -9.31
N CYS A 266 -11.07 -0.27 -9.50
CA CYS A 266 -11.56 1.06 -9.89
C CYS A 266 -11.24 2.10 -8.82
N SER A 267 -11.53 1.79 -7.55
CA SER A 267 -11.25 2.69 -6.42
C SER A 267 -9.75 2.92 -6.24
N TRP A 268 -8.97 1.84 -6.29
CA TRP A 268 -7.52 1.89 -6.10
C TRP A 268 -6.80 2.61 -7.24
N LEU A 269 -7.26 2.41 -8.48
CA LEU A 269 -6.76 3.16 -9.63
C LEU A 269 -6.98 4.67 -9.44
N ALA A 270 -8.18 5.08 -9.00
CA ALA A 270 -8.46 6.47 -8.72
C ALA A 270 -7.55 7.04 -7.62
N VAL A 271 -7.32 6.29 -6.52
CA VAL A 271 -6.38 6.69 -5.45
C VAL A 271 -4.99 6.91 -6.02
N GLN A 272 -4.47 5.98 -6.81
CA GLN A 272 -3.10 6.02 -7.30
C GLN A 272 -2.87 7.09 -8.37
N VAL A 273 -3.84 7.29 -9.27
CA VAL A 273 -3.79 8.39 -10.24
C VAL A 273 -3.79 9.74 -9.53
N THR A 274 -4.72 9.93 -8.58
CA THR A 274 -4.80 11.17 -7.78
C THR A 274 -3.50 11.41 -7.01
N ALA A 275 -2.94 10.38 -6.36
CA ALA A 275 -1.70 10.49 -5.61
C ALA A 275 -0.51 10.90 -6.52
N ALA A 276 -0.36 10.24 -7.67
CA ALA A 276 0.74 10.50 -8.60
C ALA A 276 0.66 11.90 -9.26
N ILE A 277 -0.54 12.45 -9.48
CA ILE A 277 -0.72 13.73 -10.15
C ILE A 277 -0.69 14.93 -9.20
N ILE A 278 -0.89 14.75 -7.90
CA ILE A 278 -0.91 15.86 -6.92
C ILE A 278 0.30 16.79 -7.03
N PRO A 279 1.57 16.31 -7.09
CA PRO A 279 2.72 17.22 -7.22
C PRO A 279 2.64 18.09 -8.48
N TYR A 280 2.31 17.50 -9.63
CA TYR A 280 2.18 18.23 -10.88
C TYR A 280 1.04 19.26 -10.82
N PHE A 281 -0.10 18.91 -10.23
CA PHE A 281 -1.23 19.82 -10.07
C PHE A 281 -0.87 21.01 -9.17
N VAL A 282 -0.23 20.78 -8.03
CA VAL A 282 0.14 21.84 -7.07
C VAL A 282 1.24 22.74 -7.63
N LEU A 283 2.28 22.14 -8.24
CA LEU A 283 3.45 22.87 -8.69
C LEU A 283 3.27 23.53 -10.06
N SER A 284 2.67 22.82 -11.03
CA SER A 284 2.57 23.31 -12.41
C SER A 284 1.26 24.05 -12.70
N TRP A 285 0.10 23.58 -12.18
CA TRP A 285 -1.19 24.25 -12.38
C TRP A 285 -1.42 25.36 -11.35
N MET A 286 -1.32 25.06 -10.07
CA MET A 286 -1.56 26.03 -8.99
C MET A 286 -0.36 26.97 -8.76
N ARG A 287 0.84 26.63 -9.28
CA ARG A 287 2.10 27.37 -9.14
C ARG A 287 2.50 27.64 -7.69
N LEU A 288 2.34 26.63 -6.84
CA LEU A 288 2.68 26.70 -5.42
C LEU A 288 3.99 25.96 -5.15
N SER A 289 4.48 25.98 -3.90
CA SER A 289 5.76 25.38 -3.49
C SER A 289 5.64 23.89 -3.16
N ASP A 290 6.78 23.19 -3.13
CA ASP A 290 6.87 21.77 -2.71
C ASP A 290 6.35 21.55 -1.27
N ALA A 291 6.51 22.51 -0.36
CA ALA A 291 5.95 22.45 0.98
C ALA A 291 4.41 22.37 0.96
N VAL A 292 3.75 23.06 0.01
CA VAL A 292 2.28 22.99 -0.15
C VAL A 292 1.85 21.63 -0.68
N VAL A 293 2.66 20.96 -1.51
CA VAL A 293 2.40 19.57 -1.92
C VAL A 293 2.25 18.68 -0.70
N ALA A 294 3.21 18.73 0.22
CA ALA A 294 3.17 17.95 1.47
C ALA A 294 1.93 18.28 2.32
N GLN A 295 1.55 19.57 2.41
CA GLN A 295 0.36 20.00 3.16
C GLN A 295 -0.93 19.46 2.55
N VAL A 296 -1.07 19.46 1.22
CA VAL A 296 -2.25 18.89 0.52
C VAL A 296 -2.33 17.39 0.75
N ILE A 297 -1.21 16.68 0.61
CA ILE A 297 -1.15 15.23 0.86
C ILE A 297 -1.54 14.95 2.33
N LEU A 298 -1.02 15.73 3.28
CA LEU A 298 -1.36 15.59 4.70
C LEU A 298 -2.84 15.87 4.97
N ALA A 299 -3.44 16.86 4.32
CA ALA A 299 -4.87 17.14 4.43
C ALA A 299 -5.71 15.95 3.94
N VAL A 300 -5.37 15.37 2.78
CA VAL A 300 -6.07 14.19 2.24
C VAL A 300 -5.89 12.98 3.15
N GLN A 301 -4.65 12.64 3.53
CA GLN A 301 -4.36 11.45 4.34
C GLN A 301 -4.83 11.58 5.78
N GLY A 302 -4.68 12.75 6.39
CA GLY A 302 -5.16 13.03 7.75
C GLY A 302 -6.68 12.90 7.83
N THR A 303 -7.40 13.46 6.85
CA THR A 303 -8.85 13.30 6.75
C THR A 303 -9.23 11.84 6.50
N ALA A 304 -8.52 11.15 5.60
CA ALA A 304 -8.78 9.74 5.34
C ALA A 304 -8.63 8.88 6.61
N LEU A 305 -7.60 9.13 7.41
CA LEU A 305 -7.39 8.44 8.69
C LEU A 305 -8.58 8.64 9.65
N LEU A 306 -9.02 9.87 9.84
CA LEU A 306 -10.16 10.17 10.72
C LEU A 306 -11.46 9.52 10.21
N MET A 307 -11.68 9.58 8.90
CA MET A 307 -12.88 9.05 8.26
C MET A 307 -12.95 7.52 8.26
N LEU A 308 -11.83 6.79 8.36
CA LEU A 308 -11.85 5.33 8.53
C LEU A 308 -12.71 4.90 9.72
N PHE A 309 -12.58 5.57 10.86
CA PHE A 309 -13.36 5.27 12.06
C PHE A 309 -14.84 5.61 11.88
N ILE A 310 -15.14 6.72 11.22
CA ILE A 310 -16.52 7.18 10.97
C ILE A 310 -17.20 6.21 9.99
N TRP A 311 -16.55 5.89 8.86
CA TRP A 311 -17.09 4.96 7.88
C TRP A 311 -17.24 3.54 8.41
N SER A 312 -16.34 3.09 9.28
CA SER A 312 -16.47 1.80 9.96
C SER A 312 -17.77 1.72 10.78
N LYS A 313 -18.08 2.75 11.58
CA LYS A 313 -19.34 2.82 12.34
C LYS A 313 -20.56 2.92 11.42
N LEU A 314 -20.51 3.76 10.40
CA LEU A 314 -21.61 3.91 9.44
C LEU A 314 -21.89 2.61 8.67
N SER A 315 -20.81 1.84 8.31
CA SER A 315 -20.98 0.59 7.59
C SER A 315 -21.70 -0.49 8.40
N GLN A 316 -21.55 -0.47 9.73
CA GLN A 316 -22.31 -1.36 10.62
C GLN A 316 -23.80 -1.00 10.64
N ARG A 317 -24.14 0.29 10.51
CA ARG A 317 -25.54 0.78 10.56
C ARG A 317 -26.24 0.70 9.21
N TYR A 318 -25.61 1.20 8.15
CA TYR A 318 -26.21 1.35 6.81
C TYR A 318 -25.77 0.29 5.81
N GLY A 319 -24.80 -0.55 6.16
CA GLY A 319 -24.20 -1.55 5.29
C GLY A 319 -23.04 -1.01 4.44
N LYS A 320 -22.15 -1.92 4.00
CA LYS A 320 -20.93 -1.61 3.27
C LYS A 320 -21.19 -0.91 1.93
N LYS A 321 -22.20 -1.39 1.20
CA LYS A 321 -22.61 -0.86 -0.11
C LYS A 321 -23.04 0.62 -0.02
N ALA A 322 -23.90 0.98 0.95
CA ALA A 322 -24.36 2.35 1.13
C ALA A 322 -23.20 3.30 1.47
N VAL A 323 -22.31 2.89 2.37
CA VAL A 323 -21.12 3.69 2.73
C VAL A 323 -20.18 3.88 1.55
N TYR A 324 -20.01 2.86 0.71
CA TYR A 324 -19.24 3.00 -0.53
C TYR A 324 -19.83 4.08 -1.44
N PHE A 325 -21.15 4.07 -1.67
CA PHE A 325 -21.81 5.11 -2.45
C PHE A 325 -21.63 6.50 -1.85
N MET A 326 -21.80 6.66 -0.52
CA MET A 326 -21.60 7.94 0.15
C MET A 326 -20.19 8.50 -0.05
N GLY A 327 -19.15 7.70 0.25
CA GLY A 327 -17.78 8.16 0.17
C GLY A 327 -17.34 8.45 -1.27
N MET A 328 -17.71 7.58 -2.23
CA MET A 328 -17.37 7.80 -3.64
C MET A 328 -18.06 9.02 -4.23
N SER A 329 -19.33 9.27 -3.87
CA SER A 329 -20.04 10.48 -4.33
C SER A 329 -19.39 11.77 -3.85
N VAL A 330 -18.98 11.84 -2.57
CA VAL A 330 -18.25 12.99 -2.03
C VAL A 330 -16.92 13.17 -2.77
N TRP A 331 -16.22 12.09 -3.07
CA TRP A 331 -14.95 12.17 -3.80
C TRP A 331 -15.12 12.62 -5.26
N ILE A 332 -16.13 12.13 -5.97
CA ILE A 332 -16.47 12.58 -7.32
C ILE A 332 -16.74 14.10 -7.34
N ILE A 333 -17.47 14.62 -6.36
CA ILE A 333 -17.71 16.06 -6.21
C ILE A 333 -16.39 16.80 -6.00
N ALA A 334 -15.50 16.30 -5.16
CA ALA A 334 -14.18 16.87 -4.92
C ALA A 334 -13.33 16.87 -6.22
N GLN A 335 -13.33 15.78 -6.97
CA GLN A 335 -12.59 15.67 -8.25
C GLN A 335 -13.14 16.65 -9.30
N ALA A 336 -14.46 16.79 -9.38
CA ALA A 336 -15.08 17.80 -10.25
C ALA A 336 -14.63 19.22 -9.84
N GLY A 337 -14.64 19.52 -8.53
CA GLY A 337 -14.14 20.80 -8.01
C GLY A 337 -12.68 21.04 -8.36
N LEU A 338 -11.81 20.05 -8.22
CA LEU A 338 -10.38 20.14 -8.56
C LEU A 338 -10.17 20.39 -10.06
N PHE A 339 -10.99 19.80 -10.93
CA PHE A 339 -10.92 20.06 -12.38
C PHE A 339 -11.21 21.52 -12.75
N PHE A 340 -12.18 22.16 -12.08
CA PHE A 340 -12.56 23.56 -12.34
C PHE A 340 -11.76 24.57 -11.53
N LEU A 341 -10.93 24.11 -10.58
CA LEU A 341 -10.16 24.98 -9.70
C LEU A 341 -9.17 25.85 -10.49
N GLN A 342 -9.13 27.14 -10.16
CA GLN A 342 -8.22 28.09 -10.80
C GLN A 342 -7.03 28.43 -9.89
N PRO A 343 -5.86 28.80 -10.47
CA PRO A 343 -4.74 29.32 -9.71
C PRO A 343 -5.16 30.48 -8.78
N GLY A 344 -4.63 30.49 -7.56
CA GLY A 344 -4.99 31.47 -6.52
C GLY A 344 -6.11 31.04 -5.56
N GLN A 345 -6.91 30.04 -5.89
CA GLN A 345 -7.99 29.53 -5.02
C GLN A 345 -7.46 28.52 -4.00
N ILE A 346 -6.44 28.89 -3.22
CA ILE A 346 -5.70 27.97 -2.34
C ILE A 346 -6.60 27.40 -1.25
N ALA A 347 -7.42 28.22 -0.60
CA ALA A 347 -8.32 27.76 0.47
C ALA A 347 -9.30 26.69 -0.05
N PHE A 348 -9.83 26.88 -1.26
CA PHE A 348 -10.76 25.93 -1.87
C PHE A 348 -10.05 24.63 -2.26
N MET A 349 -8.79 24.67 -2.68
CA MET A 349 -7.96 23.48 -2.90
C MET A 349 -7.87 22.59 -1.63
N TYR A 350 -7.63 23.19 -0.46
CA TYR A 350 -7.60 22.42 0.80
C TYR A 350 -8.95 21.82 1.16
N VAL A 351 -10.05 22.58 0.94
CA VAL A 351 -11.41 22.05 1.17
C VAL A 351 -11.66 20.82 0.29
N LEU A 352 -11.33 20.91 -0.99
CA LEU A 352 -11.48 19.80 -1.93
C LEU A 352 -10.55 18.62 -1.57
N GLY A 353 -9.33 18.90 -1.10
CA GLY A 353 -8.40 17.87 -0.58
C GLY A 353 -8.98 17.12 0.63
N VAL A 354 -9.56 17.84 1.58
CA VAL A 354 -10.27 17.24 2.72
C VAL A 354 -11.45 16.39 2.24
N MET A 355 -12.28 16.90 1.31
CA MET A 355 -13.38 16.13 0.73
C MET A 355 -12.90 14.88 -0.01
N ALA A 356 -11.79 14.95 -0.73
CA ALA A 356 -11.18 13.77 -1.37
C ALA A 356 -10.78 12.71 -0.33
N GLY A 357 -10.30 13.12 0.85
CA GLY A 357 -9.97 12.23 1.97
C GLY A 357 -11.15 11.37 2.44
N PHE A 358 -12.40 11.87 2.36
CA PHE A 358 -13.61 11.08 2.64
C PHE A 358 -13.72 9.87 1.71
N GLY A 359 -13.49 10.07 0.42
CA GLY A 359 -13.56 9.00 -0.57
C GLY A 359 -12.37 8.05 -0.51
N VAL A 360 -11.16 8.60 -0.35
CA VAL A 360 -9.92 7.81 -0.21
C VAL A 360 -10.05 6.81 0.93
N SER A 361 -10.54 7.21 2.10
CA SER A 361 -10.78 6.31 3.24
C SER A 361 -11.77 5.20 2.93
N THR A 362 -12.82 5.51 2.15
CA THR A 362 -13.81 4.51 1.71
C THR A 362 -13.20 3.50 0.74
N ALA A 363 -12.34 3.96 -0.18
CA ALA A 363 -11.60 3.11 -1.10
C ALA A 363 -10.66 2.11 -0.40
N TYR A 364 -10.07 2.53 0.72
CA TYR A 364 -9.25 1.65 1.56
C TYR A 364 -10.11 0.65 2.36
N LEU A 365 -11.22 1.09 2.96
CA LEU A 365 -11.94 0.31 3.96
C LEU A 365 -12.91 -0.69 3.33
N ILE A 366 -13.76 -0.21 2.40
CA ILE A 366 -14.96 -0.97 2.02
C ILE A 366 -14.64 -2.21 1.18
N PRO A 367 -13.82 -2.18 0.11
CA PRO A 367 -13.53 -3.38 -0.66
C PRO A 367 -12.85 -4.48 0.18
N TRP A 368 -11.92 -4.10 1.05
CA TRP A 368 -11.28 -5.04 1.98
C TRP A 368 -12.24 -5.60 3.01
N SER A 369 -13.26 -4.84 3.42
CA SER A 369 -14.30 -5.35 4.32
C SER A 369 -15.30 -6.27 3.61
N MET A 370 -15.47 -6.15 2.29
CA MET A 370 -16.35 -7.03 1.50
C MET A 370 -15.71 -8.39 1.19
N LEU A 371 -14.38 -8.46 1.20
CA LEU A 371 -13.64 -9.69 0.87
C LEU A 371 -13.98 -10.88 1.78
N PRO A 372 -14.04 -10.75 3.12
CA PRO A 372 -14.49 -11.83 4.00
C PRO A 372 -15.87 -12.37 3.67
N ASP A 373 -16.82 -11.50 3.28
CA ASP A 373 -18.19 -11.92 2.95
C ASP A 373 -18.22 -12.89 1.74
N VAL A 374 -17.34 -12.63 0.76
CA VAL A 374 -17.17 -13.51 -0.41
C VAL A 374 -16.49 -14.83 -0.02
N ILE A 375 -15.52 -14.79 0.88
CA ILE A 375 -14.84 -15.99 1.38
C ILE A 375 -15.82 -16.89 2.15
N GLU A 376 -16.72 -16.32 2.94
CA GLU A 376 -17.75 -17.04 3.66
C GLU A 376 -18.79 -17.67 2.72
N LEU A 377 -19.15 -16.99 1.64
CA LEU A 377 -19.99 -17.57 0.58
C LEU A 377 -19.26 -18.72 -0.13
N ASP A 378 -17.97 -18.58 -0.41
CA ASP A 378 -17.14 -19.64 -1.01
C ASP A 378 -17.06 -20.86 -0.08
N GLU A 379 -16.87 -20.65 1.23
CA GLU A 379 -16.88 -21.71 2.25
C GLU A 379 -18.24 -22.42 2.29
N LEU A 380 -19.36 -21.70 2.20
CA LEU A 380 -20.69 -22.27 2.18
C LEU A 380 -20.93 -23.15 0.95
N THR A 381 -20.44 -22.72 -0.23
CA THR A 381 -20.67 -23.43 -1.50
C THR A 381 -19.72 -24.60 -1.71
N THR A 382 -18.46 -24.46 -1.35
CA THR A 382 -17.41 -25.46 -1.62
C THR A 382 -17.05 -26.35 -0.42
N GLY A 383 -17.39 -25.90 0.78
CA GLY A 383 -16.98 -26.56 2.02
C GLY A 383 -15.50 -26.32 2.40
N GLN A 384 -14.79 -25.54 1.62
CA GLN A 384 -13.37 -25.23 1.84
C GLN A 384 -13.18 -23.75 2.12
N ARG A 385 -12.36 -23.44 3.13
CA ARG A 385 -12.01 -22.07 3.47
C ARG A 385 -10.69 -21.67 2.80
N ARG A 386 -10.76 -20.96 1.68
CA ARG A 386 -9.62 -20.66 0.80
C ARG A 386 -9.19 -19.19 0.89
N GLU A 387 -9.12 -18.62 2.10
CA GLU A 387 -8.80 -17.20 2.35
C GLU A 387 -7.52 -16.75 1.63
N GLY A 388 -6.44 -17.51 1.75
CA GLY A 388 -5.13 -17.13 1.22
C GLY A 388 -5.13 -16.83 -0.28
N ILE A 389 -5.93 -17.58 -1.06
CA ILE A 389 -6.03 -17.38 -2.52
C ILE A 389 -6.66 -16.02 -2.84
N PHE A 390 -7.79 -15.70 -2.20
CA PHE A 390 -8.51 -14.45 -2.43
C PHE A 390 -7.71 -13.22 -1.99
N TYR A 391 -7.08 -13.28 -0.81
CA TYR A 391 -6.21 -12.20 -0.32
C TYR A 391 -4.98 -11.98 -1.20
N SER A 392 -4.30 -13.05 -1.63
CA SER A 392 -3.12 -12.96 -2.50
C SER A 392 -3.47 -12.31 -3.84
N PHE A 393 -4.63 -12.67 -4.40
CA PHE A 393 -5.10 -12.08 -5.66
C PHE A 393 -5.41 -10.58 -5.52
N MET A 394 -6.04 -10.16 -4.42
CA MET A 394 -6.29 -8.75 -4.13
C MET A 394 -4.98 -7.96 -4.05
N VAL A 395 -3.98 -8.47 -3.34
CA VAL A 395 -2.65 -7.82 -3.22
C VAL A 395 -1.94 -7.75 -4.57
N PHE A 396 -1.99 -8.83 -5.37
CA PHE A 396 -1.41 -8.82 -6.71
C PHE A 396 -2.05 -7.74 -7.59
N LEU A 397 -3.38 -7.67 -7.61
CA LEU A 397 -4.11 -6.69 -8.41
C LEU A 397 -3.89 -5.24 -7.92
N GLN A 398 -3.65 -5.05 -6.62
CA GLN A 398 -3.25 -3.75 -6.06
C GLN A 398 -1.93 -3.25 -6.70
N LYS A 399 -0.94 -4.13 -6.84
CA LYS A 399 0.35 -3.80 -7.48
C LYS A 399 0.19 -3.47 -8.97
N VAL A 400 -0.64 -4.26 -9.68
CA VAL A 400 -0.96 -4.00 -11.09
C VAL A 400 -1.64 -2.64 -11.26
N SER A 401 -2.63 -2.32 -10.43
CA SER A 401 -3.34 -1.04 -10.47
C SER A 401 -2.40 0.15 -10.25
N LEU A 402 -1.45 0.05 -9.31
CA LEU A 402 -0.43 1.08 -9.10
C LEU A 402 0.42 1.31 -10.36
N ALA A 403 0.90 0.24 -10.99
CA ALA A 403 1.71 0.33 -12.20
C ALA A 403 0.93 1.00 -13.35
N VAL A 404 -0.34 0.59 -13.54
CA VAL A 404 -1.23 1.18 -14.56
C VAL A 404 -1.49 2.67 -14.28
N ALA A 405 -1.78 3.04 -13.03
CA ALA A 405 -2.06 4.42 -12.65
C ALA A 405 -0.89 5.36 -12.98
N VAL A 406 0.31 4.98 -12.55
CA VAL A 406 1.53 5.78 -12.82
C VAL A 406 1.82 5.86 -14.30
N ALA A 407 1.66 4.77 -15.04
CA ALA A 407 1.83 4.76 -16.50
C ALA A 407 0.83 5.68 -17.20
N LEU A 408 -0.44 5.68 -16.78
CA LEU A 408 -1.47 6.59 -17.32
C LEU A 408 -1.09 8.06 -17.09
N VAL A 409 -0.66 8.41 -15.87
CA VAL A 409 -0.25 9.79 -15.55
C VAL A 409 0.94 10.21 -16.40
N LEU A 410 2.04 9.45 -16.39
CA LEU A 410 3.27 9.82 -17.10
C LEU A 410 3.07 9.85 -18.61
N LYS A 411 2.34 8.88 -19.19
CA LYS A 411 2.03 8.88 -20.62
C LYS A 411 1.13 10.05 -21.03
N SER A 412 0.16 10.41 -20.19
CA SER A 412 -0.67 11.59 -20.47
C SER A 412 0.15 12.88 -20.51
N LEU A 413 1.15 13.01 -19.62
CA LEU A 413 2.08 14.14 -19.60
C LEU A 413 2.99 14.15 -20.84
N GLU A 414 3.56 12.99 -21.20
CA GLU A 414 4.42 12.83 -22.38
C GLU A 414 3.68 13.21 -23.69
N TRP A 415 2.48 12.69 -23.91
CA TRP A 415 1.69 12.96 -25.11
C TRP A 415 1.28 14.42 -25.24
N ASN A 416 1.15 15.10 -24.10
CA ASN A 416 0.78 16.53 -24.06
C ASN A 416 2.00 17.46 -23.92
N GLN A 417 3.22 16.96 -24.22
CA GLN A 417 4.45 17.75 -24.27
C GLN A 417 4.76 18.51 -22.97
N TYR A 418 4.57 17.86 -21.81
CA TYR A 418 4.92 18.43 -20.53
C TYR A 418 6.40 18.82 -20.48
N ILE A 419 6.68 20.07 -20.10
CA ILE A 419 8.04 20.62 -20.00
C ILE A 419 8.55 20.37 -18.58
N ARG A 420 9.66 19.64 -18.47
CA ARG A 420 10.30 19.29 -17.20
C ARG A 420 10.93 20.52 -16.55
N SER A 421 10.93 20.54 -15.21
CA SER A 421 11.73 21.51 -14.47
C SER A 421 13.23 21.26 -14.68
N THR A 422 14.01 22.34 -14.70
CA THR A 422 15.48 22.29 -14.75
C THR A 422 16.03 23.11 -13.59
N PRO A 423 17.30 22.89 -13.17
CA PRO A 423 17.93 23.69 -12.11
C PRO A 423 17.90 25.22 -12.40
N GLU A 424 17.91 25.58 -13.68
CA GLU A 424 17.88 26.98 -14.16
C GLU A 424 16.44 27.53 -14.21
N ASN A 425 15.44 26.65 -14.36
CA ASN A 425 14.03 27.00 -14.42
C ASN A 425 13.17 25.97 -13.66
N LEU A 426 12.98 26.23 -12.38
CA LEU A 426 12.24 25.34 -11.47
C LEU A 426 10.72 25.34 -11.74
N ALA A 427 10.19 26.33 -12.45
CA ALA A 427 8.76 26.46 -12.75
C ALA A 427 8.55 26.87 -14.21
N PRO A 428 8.85 25.99 -15.20
CA PRO A 428 8.67 26.29 -16.59
C PRO A 428 7.19 26.57 -16.92
N ILE A 429 6.96 27.49 -17.86
CA ILE A 429 5.62 27.73 -18.36
C ILE A 429 5.20 26.54 -19.19
N GLN A 430 4.16 25.87 -18.75
CA GLN A 430 3.64 24.67 -19.38
C GLN A 430 2.75 24.99 -20.56
N PRO A 431 2.77 24.18 -21.64
CA PRO A 431 1.78 24.27 -22.71
C PRO A 431 0.37 24.04 -22.19
N ASP A 432 -0.63 24.67 -22.81
CA ASP A 432 -2.04 24.50 -22.43
C ASP A 432 -2.49 23.02 -22.49
N SER A 433 -1.97 22.26 -23.44
CA SER A 433 -2.21 20.82 -23.55
C SER A 433 -1.73 20.05 -22.30
N ALA A 434 -0.53 20.38 -21.79
CA ALA A 434 0.00 19.74 -20.58
C ALA A 434 -0.80 20.15 -19.32
N LEU A 435 -1.18 21.43 -19.21
CA LEU A 435 -2.03 21.91 -18.14
C LEU A 435 -3.42 21.25 -18.17
N LEU A 436 -4.00 21.06 -19.35
CA LEU A 436 -5.24 20.33 -19.51
C LEU A 436 -5.09 18.85 -19.13
N ALA A 437 -3.98 18.20 -19.52
CA ALA A 437 -3.70 16.82 -19.15
C ALA A 437 -3.59 16.64 -17.62
N ILE A 438 -2.93 17.56 -16.91
CA ILE A 438 -2.86 17.57 -15.45
C ILE A 438 -4.26 17.67 -14.83
N ARG A 439 -5.10 18.58 -15.35
CA ARG A 439 -6.47 18.76 -14.87
C ARG A 439 -7.35 17.54 -15.15
N ILE A 440 -7.21 16.90 -16.32
CA ILE A 440 -7.91 15.64 -16.64
C ILE A 440 -7.45 14.52 -15.70
N ALA A 441 -6.17 14.43 -15.41
CA ALA A 441 -5.62 13.39 -14.52
C ALA A 441 -6.00 13.58 -13.06
N ILE A 442 -6.23 14.82 -12.57
CA ILE A 442 -6.68 15.06 -11.20
C ILE A 442 -8.20 14.91 -11.05
N GLY A 443 -9.00 15.20 -12.07
CA GLY A 443 -10.46 15.24 -12.03
C GLY A 443 -11.15 14.13 -12.84
N PRO A 444 -11.36 14.28 -14.15
CA PRO A 444 -12.15 13.36 -14.99
C PRO A 444 -11.65 11.91 -14.98
N LEU A 445 -10.36 11.68 -15.07
CA LEU A 445 -9.79 10.32 -15.17
C LEU A 445 -10.08 9.46 -13.92
N PRO A 446 -9.80 9.92 -12.68
CA PRO A 446 -10.22 9.21 -11.49
C PRO A 446 -11.74 9.10 -11.36
N THR A 447 -12.49 10.15 -11.76
CA THR A 447 -13.96 10.17 -11.71
C THR A 447 -14.57 9.04 -12.54
N ILE A 448 -14.07 8.80 -13.77
CA ILE A 448 -14.53 7.70 -14.61
C ILE A 448 -14.32 6.35 -13.89
N ALA A 449 -13.14 6.13 -13.30
CA ALA A 449 -12.86 4.92 -12.53
C ALA A 449 -13.83 4.77 -11.34
N LEU A 450 -14.09 5.86 -10.59
CA LEU A 450 -15.03 5.84 -9.45
C LEU A 450 -16.45 5.53 -9.90
N ILE A 451 -16.93 6.09 -11.02
CA ILE A 451 -18.26 5.79 -11.58
C ILE A 451 -18.34 4.30 -11.96
N CYS A 452 -17.32 3.76 -12.63
CA CYS A 452 -17.27 2.31 -12.91
C CYS A 452 -17.34 1.49 -11.62
N GLY A 453 -16.63 1.89 -10.57
CA GLY A 453 -16.69 1.26 -9.25
C GLY A 453 -18.10 1.32 -8.64
N LEU A 454 -18.80 2.45 -8.75
CA LEU A 454 -20.18 2.61 -8.28
C LEU A 454 -21.16 1.70 -9.05
N ILE A 455 -20.99 1.59 -10.38
CA ILE A 455 -21.81 0.69 -11.21
C ILE A 455 -21.61 -0.76 -10.77
N LEU A 456 -20.35 -1.20 -10.57
CA LEU A 456 -20.05 -2.55 -10.09
C LEU A 456 -20.63 -2.78 -8.68
N ALA A 457 -20.52 -1.81 -7.79
CA ALA A 457 -21.09 -1.88 -6.46
C ALA A 457 -22.63 -1.93 -6.47
N TYR A 458 -23.28 -1.31 -7.45
CA TYR A 458 -24.73 -1.41 -7.63
C TYR A 458 -25.14 -2.85 -7.92
N PHE A 459 -24.44 -3.54 -8.80
CA PHE A 459 -24.69 -4.92 -9.17
C PHE A 459 -24.13 -5.98 -8.21
N TYR A 460 -23.38 -5.58 -7.19
CA TYR A 460 -22.81 -6.51 -6.19
C TYR A 460 -23.92 -7.23 -5.42
N PRO A 461 -23.93 -8.59 -5.44
CA PRO A 461 -25.08 -9.36 -4.97
C PRO A 461 -25.16 -9.53 -3.45
N LEU A 462 -24.04 -9.42 -2.72
CA LEU A 462 -24.01 -9.67 -1.28
C LEU A 462 -24.43 -8.42 -0.50
N THR A 463 -25.74 -8.30 -0.24
CA THR A 463 -26.27 -7.31 0.68
C THR A 463 -26.07 -7.78 2.13
N ARG A 464 -26.36 -6.88 3.09
CA ARG A 464 -26.27 -7.18 4.53
C ARG A 464 -27.16 -8.36 4.93
N GLU A 465 -28.37 -8.42 4.36
CA GLU A 465 -29.34 -9.49 4.64
C GLU A 465 -28.86 -10.83 4.08
N VAL A 466 -28.36 -10.84 2.84
CA VAL A 466 -27.79 -12.05 2.20
C VAL A 466 -26.60 -12.56 2.98
N HIS A 467 -25.72 -11.67 3.45
CA HIS A 467 -24.56 -12.05 4.27
C HIS A 467 -24.98 -12.64 5.62
N ALA A 468 -26.01 -12.07 6.28
CA ALA A 468 -26.54 -12.62 7.54
C ALA A 468 -27.10 -14.04 7.35
N ASP A 469 -27.80 -14.31 6.25
CA ASP A 469 -28.31 -15.66 5.90
C ASP A 469 -27.16 -16.65 5.65
N ILE A 470 -26.08 -16.24 4.97
CA ILE A 470 -24.87 -17.05 4.77
C ILE A 470 -24.26 -17.48 6.11
N LEU A 471 -24.13 -16.54 7.05
CA LEU A 471 -23.57 -16.82 8.38
C LEU A 471 -24.45 -17.80 9.18
N LEU A 472 -25.77 -17.67 9.10
CA LEU A 472 -26.71 -18.62 9.73
C LEU A 472 -26.54 -20.03 9.17
N LYS A 473 -26.50 -20.17 7.85
CA LYS A 473 -26.33 -21.46 7.17
C LYS A 473 -24.96 -22.11 7.50
N LEU A 474 -23.89 -21.32 7.57
CA LEU A 474 -22.58 -21.83 7.99
C LEU A 474 -22.60 -22.32 9.44
N LYS A 475 -23.28 -21.60 10.33
CA LYS A 475 -23.43 -22.01 11.74
C LYS A 475 -24.22 -23.32 11.87
N GLU A 476 -25.34 -23.44 11.16
CA GLU A 476 -26.14 -24.66 11.12
C GLU A 476 -25.35 -25.87 10.60
N ARG A 477 -24.54 -25.66 9.54
CA ARG A 477 -23.67 -26.71 8.99
C ARG A 477 -22.62 -27.19 10.01
N LYS A 478 -21.99 -26.26 10.74
CA LYS A 478 -21.03 -26.59 11.79
C LYS A 478 -21.67 -27.37 12.97
N LEU A 479 -22.89 -27.01 13.35
CA LEU A 479 -23.65 -27.72 14.38
C LEU A 479 -24.06 -29.14 13.96
N LYS A 480 -24.35 -29.36 12.66
CA LYS A 480 -24.68 -30.69 12.12
C LYS A 480 -23.47 -31.61 11.91
N ALA A 481 -22.26 -31.04 11.89
CA ALA A 481 -20.99 -31.76 11.70
C ALA A 481 -20.33 -32.15 13.03
N GLN A 482 -20.79 -31.59 14.15
CA GLN A 482 -20.47 -31.98 15.54
C GLN A 482 -21.45 -33.05 16.04
#